data_7f6cafaeac5bda02ae3fd3b1d7a5c2d7
#
_entry.id   7f6cafaeac5bda02ae3fd3b1d7a5c2d7
#
_cell.length_a   1.000
_cell.length_b   1.000
_cell.length_c   1.000
_cell.angle_alpha   90.00
_cell.angle_beta   90.00
_cell.angle_gamma   90.00
#
_symmetry.space_group_name_H-M   'P 1'
#
loop_
_entity.id
_entity.type
_entity.pdbx_description
1 polymer ?
#
loop_
_entity_poly.entity_id
_entity_poly.type
_entity_poly.pdbx_seq_one_letter_code
_entity_poly.pdbx_strand_id
1 'polypeptide(L)'
;MFNLRQKLWLLLLVISIFTAYGCATFKPGPIDETLFRNRGLSKTDGVVKVTATILSREETREIFGLDLYKKSIQPIWLEIENNDDKRVWVPPFGVDPDYFAPFEVAYMHHFFFSKRTNARMDLYFHEKTMDSYVPPGNTRAGFIFTNLDLGTKGFNVDLMGEDHEIRTFTFFIPVPEFKVSHQDVDWHRLYSKDEIVSYDDMENLRRALEELSCCSTDQESNKEGDPLNLVIIGRGKALHQALIRSGWYETESLNKDSLSKMATTAAFMKQDRYASMIPFYLYGRPQDAAFRKIRQKADERIHLRLWLSPMRFAGKPVWVGQISRDIKVRFLPDTYQIEPLVDEARTYMLQDIWYAQGLVKFGYVKGVGAASITEPRKTFNNDPYFTDGYRLVLWVSSKPVSFSDVENLNWEQPKKTTKDN
;
A
#
# COMPACT_ATOMS: atom_id res chain seq x y z
N MET A 1 -20.11 50.46 27.76
CA MET A 1 -21.51 50.00 27.88
C MET A 1 -22.12 49.89 26.46
N PHE A 2 -22.43 48.67 26.02
CA PHE A 2 -23.09 48.51 24.72
C PHE A 2 -24.50 49.07 24.74
N ASN A 3 -24.86 49.86 23.71
CA ASN A 3 -26.14 50.48 23.57
C ASN A 3 -27.22 49.40 23.28
N LEU A 4 -28.46 49.59 23.70
CA LEU A 4 -29.57 48.64 23.57
C LEU A 4 -29.73 48.09 22.16
N ARG A 5 -29.51 48.92 21.12
CA ARG A 5 -29.46 48.50 19.72
C ARG A 5 -28.34 47.52 19.42
N GLN A 6 -27.16 47.71 19.97
CA GLN A 6 -26.02 46.79 19.77
C GLN A 6 -26.25 45.45 20.45
N LYS A 7 -26.89 45.42 21.61
CA LYS A 7 -27.30 44.18 22.29
C LYS A 7 -28.38 43.44 21.51
N LEU A 8 -29.32 44.16 20.90
CA LEU A 8 -30.36 43.57 20.05
C LEU A 8 -29.77 42.98 18.76
N TRP A 9 -28.81 43.66 18.12
CA TRP A 9 -28.10 43.16 16.96
C TRP A 9 -27.23 41.93 17.27
N LEU A 10 -26.55 41.90 18.43
CA LEU A 10 -25.81 40.73 18.91
C LEU A 10 -26.76 39.56 19.21
N LEU A 11 -27.92 39.82 19.79
CA LEU A 11 -28.92 38.77 20.04
C LEU A 11 -29.49 38.21 18.74
N LEU A 12 -29.79 39.06 17.76
CA LEU A 12 -30.25 38.65 16.42
C LEU A 12 -29.16 37.90 15.65
N LEU A 13 -27.90 38.32 15.78
CA LEU A 13 -26.77 37.60 15.18
C LEU A 13 -26.56 36.20 15.81
N VAL A 14 -26.69 36.11 17.12
CA VAL A 14 -26.66 34.84 17.84
C VAL A 14 -27.83 33.93 17.45
N ILE A 15 -29.05 34.49 17.35
CA ILE A 15 -30.24 33.74 16.92
C ILE A 15 -30.11 33.34 15.45
N SER A 16 -29.57 34.18 14.57
CA SER A 16 -29.35 33.84 13.14
C SER A 16 -28.24 32.74 12.98
N ILE A 17 -27.23 32.73 13.84
CA ILE A 17 -26.25 31.66 13.90
C ILE A 17 -26.91 30.35 14.36
N PHE A 18 -27.81 30.40 15.35
CA PHE A 18 -28.55 29.19 15.80
C PHE A 18 -29.58 28.69 14.77
N THR A 19 -30.18 29.57 13.94
CA THR A 19 -31.10 29.11 12.87
C THR A 19 -30.39 28.67 11.60
N ALA A 20 -29.15 29.10 11.37
CA ALA A 20 -28.31 28.62 10.27
C ALA A 20 -27.70 27.23 10.53
N TYR A 21 -27.69 26.72 11.78
CA TYR A 21 -27.48 25.33 12.08
C TYR A 21 -28.74 24.55 11.69
N GLY A 22 -28.91 24.33 10.37
CA GLY A 22 -29.94 23.45 9.84
C GLY A 22 -29.90 22.14 10.59
N CYS A 23 -31.07 21.57 10.88
CA CYS A 23 -31.19 20.27 11.58
C CYS A 23 -30.24 19.28 10.93
N ALA A 24 -29.16 18.95 11.63
CA ALA A 24 -28.21 17.95 11.16
C ALA A 24 -29.00 16.66 10.94
N THR A 25 -29.15 16.26 9.68
CA THR A 25 -29.96 15.11 9.30
C THR A 25 -29.07 13.96 8.94
N PHE A 26 -29.14 12.88 9.72
CA PHE A 26 -28.57 11.61 9.35
C PHE A 26 -29.53 10.89 8.39
N LYS A 27 -29.08 10.69 7.15
CA LYS A 27 -29.88 10.08 6.07
C LYS A 27 -29.06 9.00 5.38
N PRO A 28 -29.00 7.79 5.95
CA PRO A 28 -28.39 6.65 5.28
C PRO A 28 -29.23 6.27 4.06
N GLY A 29 -28.54 5.82 3.00
CA GLY A 29 -29.18 5.32 1.78
C GLY A 29 -29.50 3.83 1.83
N PRO A 30 -30.12 3.30 0.79
CA PRO A 30 -30.39 1.88 0.66
C PRO A 30 -29.08 1.10 0.45
N ILE A 31 -29.06 -0.14 0.89
CA ILE A 31 -27.96 -1.07 0.66
C ILE A 31 -28.44 -2.10 -0.35
N ASP A 32 -27.74 -2.21 -1.49
CA ASP A 32 -27.92 -3.28 -2.44
C ASP A 32 -26.73 -4.26 -2.35
N GLU A 33 -26.88 -5.28 -1.54
CA GLU A 33 -25.86 -6.31 -1.35
C GLU A 33 -25.54 -7.09 -2.63
N THR A 34 -26.45 -7.10 -3.62
CA THR A 34 -26.23 -7.77 -4.90
C THR A 34 -25.08 -7.14 -5.65
N LEU A 35 -24.95 -5.80 -5.60
CA LEU A 35 -23.84 -5.09 -6.21
C LEU A 35 -22.51 -5.46 -5.56
N PHE A 36 -22.49 -5.62 -4.24
CA PHE A 36 -21.28 -6.01 -3.51
C PHE A 36 -20.89 -7.44 -3.81
N ARG A 37 -21.85 -8.35 -3.83
CA ARG A 37 -21.64 -9.77 -4.13
C ARG A 37 -21.10 -9.98 -5.55
N ASN A 38 -21.64 -9.25 -6.53
CA ASN A 38 -21.24 -9.39 -7.94
C ASN A 38 -19.81 -8.95 -8.22
N ARG A 39 -19.29 -7.95 -7.51
CA ARG A 39 -17.90 -7.46 -7.67
C ARG A 39 -16.96 -7.96 -6.58
N GLY A 40 -17.49 -8.64 -5.58
CA GLY A 40 -16.74 -9.15 -4.44
C GLY A 40 -15.73 -10.20 -4.84
N LEU A 41 -14.60 -10.21 -4.16
CA LEU A 41 -13.64 -11.29 -4.26
C LEU A 41 -14.03 -12.40 -3.28
N SER A 42 -14.23 -13.62 -3.82
CA SER A 42 -14.59 -14.78 -3.00
C SER A 42 -13.41 -15.71 -2.78
N LYS A 43 -13.32 -16.29 -1.59
CA LYS A 43 -12.39 -17.36 -1.23
C LYS A 43 -13.09 -18.44 -0.45
N THR A 44 -12.64 -19.69 -0.62
CA THR A 44 -13.21 -20.83 0.10
C THR A 44 -12.12 -21.86 0.41
N ASP A 45 -12.30 -22.57 1.50
CA ASP A 45 -11.55 -23.78 1.86
C ASP A 45 -12.32 -25.07 1.53
N GLY A 46 -13.49 -24.93 0.86
CA GLY A 46 -14.40 -26.04 0.53
C GLY A 46 -15.57 -26.18 1.50
N VAL A 47 -15.49 -25.60 2.69
CA VAL A 47 -16.51 -25.69 3.74
C VAL A 47 -17.07 -24.29 4.05
N VAL A 48 -16.19 -23.33 4.25
CA VAL A 48 -16.58 -21.94 4.46
C VAL A 48 -16.18 -21.12 3.23
N LYS A 49 -17.09 -20.24 2.80
CA LYS A 49 -16.82 -19.29 1.74
C LYS A 49 -16.96 -17.87 2.28
N VAL A 50 -15.94 -17.06 2.01
CA VAL A 50 -15.91 -15.65 2.39
C VAL A 50 -15.86 -14.81 1.12
N THR A 51 -16.80 -13.88 0.99
CA THR A 51 -16.82 -12.85 -0.06
C THR A 51 -16.59 -11.49 0.59
N ALA A 52 -15.66 -10.72 0.04
CA ALA A 52 -15.30 -9.40 0.55
C ALA A 52 -15.37 -8.33 -0.54
N THR A 53 -15.89 -7.16 -0.20
CA THR A 53 -15.98 -5.99 -1.08
C THR A 53 -15.57 -4.73 -0.31
N ILE A 54 -14.73 -3.91 -0.94
CA ILE A 54 -14.37 -2.59 -0.43
C ILE A 54 -15.26 -1.56 -1.13
N LEU A 55 -15.84 -0.66 -0.34
CA LEU A 55 -16.66 0.43 -0.86
C LEU A 55 -15.77 1.60 -1.28
N SER A 56 -16.17 2.30 -2.34
CA SER A 56 -15.60 3.61 -2.67
C SER A 56 -16.00 4.66 -1.63
N ARG A 57 -15.34 5.81 -1.66
CA ARG A 57 -15.71 6.94 -0.79
C ARG A 57 -17.12 7.41 -1.07
N GLU A 58 -17.53 7.44 -2.34
CA GLU A 58 -18.86 7.88 -2.76
C GLU A 58 -19.93 6.89 -2.29
N GLU A 59 -19.79 5.60 -2.53
CA GLU A 59 -20.68 4.55 -2.02
C GLU A 59 -20.79 4.58 -0.50
N THR A 60 -19.68 4.80 0.20
CA THR A 60 -19.68 4.94 1.65
C THR A 60 -20.53 6.13 2.11
N ARG A 61 -20.46 7.28 1.39
CA ARG A 61 -21.31 8.44 1.68
C ARG A 61 -22.76 8.18 1.40
N GLU A 62 -23.07 7.51 0.31
CA GLU A 62 -24.46 7.17 -0.06
C GLU A 62 -25.07 6.23 0.98
N ILE A 63 -24.39 5.14 1.34
CA ILE A 63 -24.91 4.11 2.24
C ILE A 63 -25.02 4.63 3.66
N PHE A 64 -23.97 5.25 4.19
CA PHE A 64 -23.93 5.68 5.59
C PHE A 64 -24.45 7.10 5.81
N GLY A 65 -24.66 7.88 4.74
CA GLY A 65 -25.04 9.31 4.84
C GLY A 65 -23.94 10.17 5.48
N LEU A 66 -22.70 9.67 5.54
CA LEU A 66 -21.54 10.26 6.24
C LEU A 66 -20.26 10.03 5.43
N ASP A 67 -19.32 10.94 5.55
CA ASP A 67 -17.99 10.78 4.95
C ASP A 67 -17.03 10.06 5.94
N LEU A 68 -17.11 8.74 5.99
CA LEU A 68 -16.26 7.93 6.88
C LEU A 68 -14.79 8.06 6.51
N TYR A 69 -14.47 8.18 5.23
CA TYR A 69 -13.10 8.36 4.72
C TYR A 69 -12.41 9.61 5.28
N LYS A 70 -13.18 10.68 5.56
CA LYS A 70 -12.67 11.89 6.22
C LYS A 70 -12.14 11.62 7.64
N LYS A 71 -12.60 10.57 8.27
CA LYS A 71 -12.15 10.09 9.58
C LYS A 71 -11.19 8.90 9.49
N SER A 72 -10.68 8.62 8.30
CA SER A 72 -9.80 7.49 8.02
C SER A 72 -10.45 6.12 8.30
N ILE A 73 -11.76 6.03 8.16
CA ILE A 73 -12.53 4.80 8.35
C ILE A 73 -12.97 4.28 6.98
N GLN A 74 -12.69 2.98 6.72
CA GLN A 74 -13.05 2.29 5.49
C GLN A 74 -13.89 1.05 5.82
N PRO A 75 -15.16 1.02 5.42
CA PRO A 75 -16.00 -0.16 5.59
C PRO A 75 -15.62 -1.24 4.59
N ILE A 76 -15.48 -2.47 5.07
CA ILE A 76 -15.42 -3.69 4.26
C ILE A 76 -16.74 -4.40 4.42
N TRP A 77 -17.44 -4.66 3.31
CA TRP A 77 -18.58 -5.56 3.32
C TRP A 77 -18.09 -7.00 3.23
N LEU A 78 -18.55 -7.83 4.14
CA LEU A 78 -18.28 -9.26 4.18
C LEU A 78 -19.58 -10.05 4.05
N GLU A 79 -19.53 -11.16 3.29
CA GLU A 79 -20.53 -12.22 3.31
C GLU A 79 -19.82 -13.54 3.59
N ILE A 80 -20.32 -14.28 4.58
CA ILE A 80 -19.77 -15.56 5.01
C ILE A 80 -20.84 -16.62 4.87
N GLU A 81 -20.59 -17.58 3.99
CA GLU A 81 -21.40 -18.79 3.81
C GLU A 81 -20.73 -19.92 4.62
N ASN A 82 -21.39 -20.37 5.65
CA ASN A 82 -20.90 -21.44 6.53
C ASN A 82 -21.62 -22.75 6.17
N ASN A 83 -20.97 -23.65 5.43
CA ASN A 83 -21.47 -24.98 5.12
C ASN A 83 -20.91 -26.06 6.08
N ASP A 84 -20.26 -25.63 7.18
CA ASP A 84 -19.85 -26.51 8.27
C ASP A 84 -21.08 -26.97 9.09
N ASP A 85 -20.92 -28.04 9.84
CA ASP A 85 -21.89 -28.52 10.84
C ASP A 85 -21.78 -27.78 12.19
N LYS A 86 -20.75 -26.91 12.34
CA LYS A 86 -20.49 -26.07 13.51
C LYS A 86 -20.59 -24.57 13.14
N ARG A 87 -20.89 -23.75 14.14
CA ARG A 87 -20.85 -22.29 13.97
C ARG A 87 -19.43 -21.81 13.87
N VAL A 88 -19.23 -20.72 13.14
CA VAL A 88 -17.95 -20.01 13.08
C VAL A 88 -18.09 -18.64 13.74
N TRP A 89 -17.08 -18.24 14.49
CA TRP A 89 -16.95 -16.91 15.07
C TRP A 89 -16.21 -16.00 14.10
N VAL A 90 -16.70 -14.74 13.98
CA VAL A 90 -16.18 -13.70 13.09
C VAL A 90 -15.64 -12.55 13.94
N PRO A 91 -14.41 -12.63 14.47
CA PRO A 91 -13.85 -11.56 15.27
C PRO A 91 -13.46 -10.38 14.38
N PRO A 92 -13.90 -9.14 14.66
CA PRO A 92 -13.53 -7.98 13.85
C PRO A 92 -12.02 -7.75 13.79
N PHE A 93 -11.29 -8.04 14.87
CA PHE A 93 -9.82 -7.96 14.91
C PHE A 93 -9.13 -8.98 13.99
N GLY A 94 -9.82 -10.04 13.58
CA GLY A 94 -9.33 -10.98 12.56
C GLY A 94 -9.37 -10.40 11.13
N VAL A 95 -9.96 -9.20 10.97
CA VAL A 95 -9.98 -8.46 9.71
C VAL A 95 -9.02 -7.26 9.77
N ASP A 96 -9.08 -6.50 10.85
CA ASP A 96 -8.18 -5.38 11.14
C ASP A 96 -7.92 -5.34 12.65
N PRO A 97 -6.67 -5.51 13.13
CA PRO A 97 -6.36 -5.45 14.56
C PRO A 97 -6.78 -4.13 15.22
N ASP A 98 -6.77 -3.04 14.44
CA ASP A 98 -7.15 -1.69 14.86
C ASP A 98 -8.52 -1.28 14.29
N TYR A 99 -9.48 -2.24 14.21
CA TYR A 99 -10.82 -1.99 13.71
C TYR A 99 -11.58 -0.97 14.58
N PHE A 100 -12.53 -0.28 13.95
CA PHE A 100 -13.42 0.63 14.67
C PHE A 100 -14.71 -0.11 15.07
N ALA A 101 -15.07 -0.05 16.36
CA ALA A 101 -16.35 -0.57 16.82
C ALA A 101 -17.52 0.25 16.23
N PRO A 102 -18.70 -0.38 15.96
CA PRO A 102 -19.81 0.32 15.30
C PRO A 102 -20.27 1.58 16.07
N PHE A 103 -20.32 1.52 17.39
CA PHE A 103 -20.65 2.70 18.23
C PHE A 103 -19.55 3.76 18.22
N GLU A 104 -18.30 3.37 18.09
CA GLU A 104 -17.18 4.29 17.95
C GLU A 104 -17.29 5.08 16.64
N VAL A 105 -17.54 4.39 15.50
CA VAL A 105 -17.79 5.04 14.20
C VAL A 105 -18.94 6.03 14.30
N ALA A 106 -20.07 5.61 14.88
CA ALA A 106 -21.21 6.49 15.08
C ALA A 106 -20.85 7.70 15.93
N TYR A 107 -20.21 7.48 17.08
CA TYR A 107 -19.81 8.53 18.02
C TYR A 107 -18.87 9.57 17.40
N MET A 108 -17.92 9.14 16.57
CA MET A 108 -17.02 10.05 15.83
C MET A 108 -17.76 11.01 14.87
N HIS A 109 -19.02 10.70 14.54
CA HIS A 109 -19.86 11.46 13.64
C HIS A 109 -21.08 12.10 14.33
N HIS A 110 -21.19 12.00 15.65
CA HIS A 110 -22.30 12.60 16.39
C HIS A 110 -22.41 14.10 16.19
N PHE A 111 -23.65 14.58 16.11
CA PHE A 111 -23.98 16.00 16.05
C PHE A 111 -24.17 16.57 17.45
N PHE A 112 -23.59 17.71 17.73
CA PHE A 112 -23.45 18.28 19.06
C PHE A 112 -24.78 18.46 19.82
N PHE A 113 -25.90 18.76 19.14
CA PHE A 113 -27.19 19.03 19.79
C PHE A 113 -28.32 18.10 19.35
N SER A 114 -28.02 16.92 18.81
CA SER A 114 -29.03 16.05 18.19
C SER A 114 -29.09 14.65 18.80
N LYS A 115 -29.46 14.56 20.10
CA LYS A 115 -29.52 13.26 20.80
C LYS A 115 -30.32 12.19 20.03
N ARG A 116 -31.50 12.56 19.46
CA ARG A 116 -32.35 11.62 18.72
C ARG A 116 -31.69 11.15 17.41
N THR A 117 -31.00 12.06 16.69
CA THR A 117 -30.28 11.72 15.46
C THR A 117 -29.07 10.83 15.78
N ASN A 118 -28.36 11.14 16.86
CA ASN A 118 -27.22 10.34 17.28
C ASN A 118 -27.64 8.92 17.69
N ALA A 119 -28.72 8.77 18.47
CA ALA A 119 -29.25 7.42 18.82
C ALA A 119 -29.68 6.61 17.59
N ARG A 120 -30.24 7.27 16.56
CA ARG A 120 -30.55 6.59 15.28
C ARG A 120 -29.28 6.17 14.54
N MET A 121 -28.22 6.97 14.61
CA MET A 121 -26.92 6.67 14.02
C MET A 121 -26.29 5.45 14.73
N ASP A 122 -26.27 5.47 16.05
CA ASP A 122 -25.76 4.37 16.88
C ASP A 122 -26.43 3.04 16.50
N LEU A 123 -27.76 3.04 16.44
CA LEU A 123 -28.53 1.84 16.08
C LEU A 123 -28.21 1.40 14.64
N TYR A 124 -28.16 2.32 13.69
CA TYR A 124 -27.87 2.01 12.28
C TYR A 124 -26.52 1.32 12.11
N PHE A 125 -25.44 1.89 12.70
CA PHE A 125 -24.12 1.28 12.61
C PHE A 125 -24.05 -0.09 13.29
N HIS A 126 -24.74 -0.25 14.41
CA HIS A 126 -24.84 -1.53 15.09
C HIS A 126 -25.56 -2.58 14.23
N GLU A 127 -26.71 -2.24 13.64
CA GLU A 127 -27.50 -3.15 12.79
C GLU A 127 -26.82 -3.54 11.49
N LYS A 128 -25.90 -2.69 10.97
CA LYS A 128 -25.20 -2.94 9.71
C LYS A 128 -23.85 -3.64 9.89
N THR A 129 -23.41 -3.79 11.12
CA THR A 129 -22.17 -4.52 11.44
C THR A 129 -22.35 -6.02 11.20
N MET A 130 -21.27 -6.68 10.78
CA MET A 130 -21.21 -8.13 10.63
C MET A 130 -21.53 -8.84 11.95
N ASP A 131 -22.37 -9.86 11.89
CA ASP A 131 -22.68 -10.70 13.04
C ASP A 131 -21.42 -11.39 13.59
N SER A 132 -21.34 -11.50 14.92
CA SER A 132 -20.20 -12.16 15.56
C SER A 132 -20.12 -13.66 15.28
N TYR A 133 -21.20 -14.29 14.85
CA TYR A 133 -21.28 -15.72 14.56
C TYR A 133 -22.11 -16.00 13.30
N VAL A 134 -21.65 -16.99 12.54
CA VAL A 134 -22.41 -17.57 11.43
C VAL A 134 -22.79 -19.00 11.79
N PRO A 135 -24.10 -19.29 12.00
CA PRO A 135 -24.56 -20.65 12.34
C PRO A 135 -24.32 -21.66 11.22
N PRO A 136 -24.31 -22.96 11.52
CA PRO A 136 -24.26 -24.03 10.54
C PRO A 136 -25.30 -23.87 9.42
N GLY A 137 -24.88 -24.10 8.17
CA GLY A 137 -25.73 -24.02 6.98
C GLY A 137 -26.32 -22.63 6.70
N ASN A 138 -25.76 -21.56 7.29
CA ASN A 138 -26.28 -20.21 7.15
C ASN A 138 -25.28 -19.29 6.44
N THR A 139 -25.83 -18.21 5.86
CA THR A 139 -25.09 -17.09 5.34
C THR A 139 -25.39 -15.85 6.18
N ARG A 140 -24.34 -15.05 6.47
CA ARG A 140 -24.45 -13.73 7.11
C ARG A 140 -23.64 -12.73 6.32
N ALA A 141 -24.17 -11.52 6.23
CA ALA A 141 -23.48 -10.40 5.61
C ALA A 141 -23.56 -9.14 6.48
N GLY A 142 -22.53 -8.30 6.39
CA GLY A 142 -22.46 -7.05 7.14
C GLY A 142 -21.14 -6.35 6.95
N PHE A 143 -20.96 -5.22 7.63
CA PHE A 143 -19.77 -4.39 7.52
C PHE A 143 -18.83 -4.57 8.71
N ILE A 144 -17.53 -4.53 8.43
CA ILE A 144 -16.47 -4.30 9.41
C ILE A 144 -15.80 -2.97 9.05
N PHE A 145 -15.63 -2.11 10.05
CA PHE A 145 -15.05 -0.79 9.87
C PHE A 145 -13.57 -0.84 10.19
N THR A 146 -12.75 -0.58 9.19
CA THR A 146 -11.30 -0.76 9.22
C THR A 146 -10.57 0.55 8.95
N ASN A 147 -9.26 0.57 9.14
CA ASN A 147 -8.41 1.69 8.76
C ASN A 147 -8.45 1.94 7.25
N LEU A 148 -8.35 3.21 6.85
CA LEU A 148 -8.37 3.62 5.45
C LEU A 148 -7.06 3.26 4.76
N ASP A 149 -7.15 2.48 3.68
CA ASP A 149 -6.13 2.35 2.65
C ASP A 149 -6.66 2.89 1.31
N LEU A 150 -5.75 3.48 0.53
CA LEU A 150 -5.93 3.75 -0.89
C LEU A 150 -5.07 2.77 -1.68
N GLY A 151 -5.26 2.63 -2.99
CA GLY A 151 -4.56 1.60 -3.75
C GLY A 151 -5.14 0.20 -3.49
N THR A 152 -4.31 -0.75 -3.12
CA THR A 152 -4.76 -2.11 -2.77
C THR A 152 -4.81 -2.32 -1.27
N LYS A 153 -5.98 -2.71 -0.75
CA LYS A 153 -6.12 -3.13 0.64
C LYS A 153 -5.81 -4.61 0.79
N GLY A 154 -4.78 -4.92 1.59
CA GLY A 154 -4.42 -6.28 1.98
C GLY A 154 -4.89 -6.59 3.40
N PHE A 155 -5.69 -7.64 3.58
CA PHE A 155 -6.19 -8.05 4.89
C PHE A 155 -6.49 -9.54 4.94
N ASN A 156 -6.54 -10.08 6.13
CA ASN A 156 -7.07 -11.40 6.38
C ASN A 156 -8.54 -11.32 6.81
N VAL A 157 -9.25 -12.42 6.67
CA VAL A 157 -10.47 -12.72 7.41
C VAL A 157 -10.21 -14.01 8.17
N ASP A 158 -9.88 -13.86 9.45
CA ASP A 158 -9.62 -14.97 10.33
C ASP A 158 -10.92 -15.37 11.04
N LEU A 159 -11.35 -16.59 10.82
CA LEU A 159 -12.55 -17.16 11.42
C LEU A 159 -12.14 -18.24 12.42
N MET A 160 -12.82 -18.31 13.55
CA MET A 160 -12.55 -19.32 14.56
C MET A 160 -13.74 -20.31 14.65
N GLY A 161 -13.44 -21.61 14.48
CA GLY A 161 -14.37 -22.70 14.71
C GLY A 161 -14.56 -23.01 16.21
N GLU A 162 -15.56 -23.81 16.55
CA GLU A 162 -15.83 -24.26 17.93
C GLU A 162 -14.74 -25.14 18.53
N ASP A 163 -13.96 -25.79 17.67
CA ASP A 163 -12.80 -26.62 18.02
C ASP A 163 -11.48 -25.82 18.10
N HIS A 164 -11.57 -24.48 18.10
CA HIS A 164 -10.45 -23.55 18.10
C HIS A 164 -9.59 -23.58 16.83
N GLU A 165 -10.07 -24.21 15.76
CA GLU A 165 -9.44 -24.12 14.45
C GLU A 165 -9.57 -22.69 13.91
N ILE A 166 -8.47 -22.13 13.40
CA ILE A 166 -8.47 -20.83 12.74
C ILE A 166 -8.39 -21.04 11.23
N ARG A 167 -9.37 -20.49 10.52
CA ARG A 167 -9.43 -20.48 9.05
C ARG A 167 -9.09 -19.09 8.56
N THR A 168 -8.00 -18.94 7.82
CA THR A 168 -7.51 -17.66 7.33
C THR A 168 -7.76 -17.50 5.83
N PHE A 169 -8.50 -16.47 5.45
CA PHE A 169 -8.75 -16.07 4.06
C PHE A 169 -8.08 -14.74 3.77
N THR A 170 -6.96 -14.75 3.04
CA THR A 170 -6.20 -13.52 2.73
C THR A 170 -6.72 -12.84 1.47
N PHE A 171 -7.05 -11.57 1.55
CA PHE A 171 -7.55 -10.75 0.46
C PHE A 171 -6.56 -9.66 0.08
N PHE A 172 -6.54 -9.32 -1.21
CA PHE A 172 -5.89 -8.15 -1.79
C PHE A 172 -6.87 -7.55 -2.78
N ILE A 173 -7.54 -6.48 -2.39
CA ILE A 173 -8.64 -5.89 -3.15
C ILE A 173 -8.26 -4.45 -3.51
N PRO A 174 -8.20 -4.08 -4.79
CA PRO A 174 -8.03 -2.70 -5.21
C PRO A 174 -9.17 -1.84 -4.65
N VAL A 175 -8.81 -0.71 -4.04
CA VAL A 175 -9.78 0.27 -3.56
C VAL A 175 -10.32 1.04 -4.76
N PRO A 176 -11.66 1.13 -4.94
CA PRO A 176 -12.23 1.86 -6.06
C PRO A 176 -11.78 3.34 -6.09
N GLU A 177 -11.76 3.94 -7.28
CA GLU A 177 -11.46 5.36 -7.54
C GLU A 177 -10.00 5.79 -7.32
N PHE A 178 -9.11 4.91 -6.89
CA PHE A 178 -7.70 5.21 -6.78
C PHE A 178 -6.91 4.56 -7.91
N LYS A 179 -6.25 5.37 -8.74
CA LYS A 179 -5.41 4.88 -9.84
C LYS A 179 -3.95 4.80 -9.40
N VAL A 180 -3.42 3.61 -9.41
CA VAL A 180 -2.02 3.35 -9.08
C VAL A 180 -1.13 3.37 -10.33
N SER A 181 0.15 3.74 -10.17
CA SER A 181 1.09 3.98 -11.26
C SER A 181 1.22 2.79 -12.23
N HIS A 182 1.21 1.58 -11.74
CA HIS A 182 1.41 0.37 -12.55
C HIS A 182 0.16 -0.08 -13.36
N GLN A 183 -1.02 0.53 -13.13
CA GLN A 183 -2.24 0.24 -13.90
C GLN A 183 -2.20 0.84 -15.31
N ASP A 184 -1.39 1.87 -15.52
CA ASP A 184 -1.26 2.53 -16.83
C ASP A 184 -0.26 1.81 -17.76
N VAL A 185 0.42 0.77 -17.28
CA VAL A 185 1.44 0.03 -18.04
C VAL A 185 0.80 -1.05 -18.89
N ASP A 186 1.03 -1.01 -20.20
CA ASP A 186 0.67 -2.10 -21.11
C ASP A 186 1.71 -3.23 -21.05
N TRP A 187 1.56 -4.10 -20.05
CA TRP A 187 2.48 -5.20 -19.76
C TRP A 187 2.72 -6.16 -20.93
N HIS A 188 1.77 -6.25 -21.87
CA HIS A 188 1.87 -7.15 -23.01
C HIS A 188 2.69 -6.56 -24.16
N ARG A 189 2.86 -5.24 -24.17
CA ARG A 189 3.58 -4.51 -25.23
C ARG A 189 4.93 -3.94 -24.82
N LEU A 190 5.36 -4.18 -23.58
CA LEU A 190 6.66 -3.68 -23.11
C LEU A 190 7.84 -4.24 -23.91
N TYR A 191 7.73 -5.49 -24.33
CA TYR A 191 8.77 -6.20 -25.08
C TYR A 191 8.14 -7.09 -26.13
N SER A 192 8.74 -7.14 -27.32
CA SER A 192 8.47 -8.16 -28.32
C SER A 192 9.04 -9.52 -27.86
N LYS A 193 8.60 -10.60 -28.49
CA LYS A 193 9.11 -11.94 -28.15
C LYS A 193 10.61 -12.08 -28.37
N ASP A 194 11.15 -11.36 -29.36
CA ASP A 194 12.57 -11.41 -29.74
C ASP A 194 13.48 -10.66 -28.77
N GLU A 195 12.92 -9.71 -28.02
CA GLU A 195 13.64 -8.97 -26.99
C GLU A 195 13.73 -9.74 -25.66
N ILE A 196 12.87 -10.76 -25.48
CA ILE A 196 12.84 -11.52 -24.23
C ILE A 196 13.96 -12.54 -24.20
N VAL A 197 14.85 -12.40 -23.22
CA VAL A 197 15.96 -13.31 -22.97
C VAL A 197 15.65 -14.20 -21.76
N SER A 198 15.69 -15.52 -21.97
CA SER A 198 15.39 -16.50 -20.93
C SER A 198 16.66 -17.19 -20.44
N TYR A 199 16.78 -17.30 -19.13
CA TYR A 199 17.86 -18.00 -18.44
C TYR A 199 17.27 -19.13 -17.62
N ASP A 200 17.83 -20.35 -17.76
CA ASP A 200 17.47 -21.51 -16.95
C ASP A 200 18.60 -21.93 -16.01
N ASP A 201 19.78 -21.41 -16.25
CA ASP A 201 20.98 -21.63 -15.44
C ASP A 201 21.30 -20.41 -14.56
N MET A 202 21.64 -20.67 -13.28
CA MET A 202 21.91 -19.65 -12.26
C MET A 202 23.16 -18.82 -12.55
N GLU A 203 24.20 -19.44 -13.12
CA GLU A 203 25.46 -18.74 -13.41
C GLU A 203 25.33 -17.79 -14.61
N ASN A 204 24.57 -18.20 -15.62
CA ASN A 204 24.24 -17.35 -16.77
C ASN A 204 23.36 -16.17 -16.34
N LEU A 205 22.36 -16.41 -15.47
CA LEU A 205 21.58 -15.34 -14.87
C LEU A 205 22.48 -14.38 -14.08
N ARG A 206 23.34 -14.90 -13.21
CA ARG A 206 24.22 -14.09 -12.38
C ARG A 206 25.06 -13.14 -13.23
N ARG A 207 25.73 -13.65 -14.30
CA ARG A 207 26.52 -12.84 -15.23
C ARG A 207 25.67 -11.76 -15.89
N ALA A 208 24.47 -12.08 -16.37
CA ALA A 208 23.57 -11.09 -16.97
C ALA A 208 23.13 -10.00 -15.96
N LEU A 209 22.97 -10.34 -14.69
CA LEU A 209 22.67 -9.38 -13.64
C LEU A 209 23.87 -8.48 -13.28
N GLU A 210 25.09 -8.98 -13.39
CA GLU A 210 26.31 -8.19 -13.20
C GLU A 210 26.53 -7.17 -14.32
N GLU A 211 26.10 -7.50 -15.54
CA GLU A 211 26.21 -6.63 -16.73
C GLU A 211 25.12 -5.54 -16.82
N LEU A 212 24.10 -5.56 -15.96
CA LEU A 212 23.10 -4.51 -15.91
C LEU A 212 23.71 -3.14 -15.62
N SER A 213 23.14 -2.09 -16.22
CA SER A 213 23.50 -0.70 -15.92
C SER A 213 23.57 -0.46 -14.41
N CYS A 214 24.57 0.30 -13.94
CA CYS A 214 24.70 0.59 -12.51
C CYS A 214 23.51 1.33 -11.96
N CYS A 215 22.95 2.20 -12.79
CA CYS A 215 22.16 3.33 -12.33
C CYS A 215 20.96 3.57 -13.23
N SER A 216 19.94 4.22 -12.69
CA SER A 216 18.87 4.83 -13.47
C SER A 216 19.39 6.06 -14.23
N THR A 217 18.62 6.57 -15.18
CA THR A 217 18.98 7.76 -15.97
C THR A 217 17.89 8.82 -15.90
N ASP A 218 18.20 10.03 -16.40
CA ASP A 218 17.20 11.02 -16.79
C ASP A 218 16.47 10.58 -18.08
N GLN A 219 15.49 11.37 -18.51
CA GLN A 219 14.68 11.07 -19.70
C GLN A 219 15.50 10.99 -20.98
N GLU A 220 16.50 11.83 -21.12
CA GLU A 220 17.39 11.91 -22.28
C GLU A 220 18.56 10.92 -22.18
N SER A 221 18.69 10.17 -21.10
CA SER A 221 19.82 9.27 -20.82
C SER A 221 21.20 9.97 -20.78
N ASN A 222 21.21 11.25 -20.47
CA ASN A 222 22.44 12.06 -20.42
C ASN A 222 23.13 12.01 -19.06
N LYS A 223 22.39 11.67 -18.01
CA LYS A 223 22.91 11.62 -16.63
C LYS A 223 22.58 10.31 -15.98
N GLU A 224 23.59 9.71 -15.37
CA GLU A 224 23.39 8.62 -14.42
C GLU A 224 22.90 9.18 -13.09
N GLY A 225 21.95 8.48 -12.49
CA GLY A 225 21.31 8.85 -11.25
C GLY A 225 21.52 7.84 -10.15
N ASP A 226 20.42 7.45 -9.51
CA ASP A 226 20.41 6.61 -8.34
C ASP A 226 20.75 5.15 -8.70
N PRO A 227 21.43 4.42 -7.80
CA PRO A 227 21.90 3.06 -8.06
C PRO A 227 20.74 2.07 -8.22
N LEU A 228 20.82 1.19 -9.22
CA LEU A 228 19.95 0.05 -9.40
C LEU A 228 20.40 -1.11 -8.49
N ASN A 229 20.11 -0.99 -7.22
CA ASN A 229 20.66 -1.84 -6.15
C ASN A 229 19.77 -3.05 -5.77
N LEU A 230 18.71 -3.30 -6.56
CA LEU A 230 17.73 -4.36 -6.29
C LEU A 230 17.36 -5.11 -7.56
N VAL A 231 17.21 -6.42 -7.46
CA VAL A 231 16.61 -7.27 -8.48
C VAL A 231 15.57 -8.19 -7.80
N ILE A 232 14.40 -8.34 -8.41
CA ILE A 232 13.36 -9.24 -7.90
C ILE A 232 12.94 -10.21 -9.00
N ILE A 233 12.90 -11.50 -8.69
CA ILE A 233 12.56 -12.57 -9.61
C ILE A 233 11.26 -13.21 -9.14
N GLY A 234 10.22 -13.08 -9.94
CA GLY A 234 8.89 -13.60 -9.63
C GLY A 234 7.78 -12.94 -10.40
N ARG A 235 6.61 -13.55 -10.37
CA ARG A 235 5.42 -12.98 -11.01
C ARG A 235 5.01 -11.69 -10.33
N GLY A 236 4.56 -10.68 -11.09
CA GLY A 236 4.14 -9.39 -10.55
C GLY A 236 3.11 -9.49 -9.43
N LYS A 237 2.16 -10.43 -9.52
CA LYS A 237 1.19 -10.69 -8.44
C LYS A 237 1.86 -11.12 -7.13
N ALA A 238 2.87 -11.97 -7.17
CA ALA A 238 3.58 -12.41 -5.97
C ALA A 238 4.36 -11.27 -5.32
N LEU A 239 5.06 -10.49 -6.15
CA LEU A 239 5.78 -9.28 -5.72
C LEU A 239 4.84 -8.27 -5.08
N HIS A 240 3.75 -7.93 -5.76
CA HIS A 240 2.75 -6.97 -5.28
C HIS A 240 2.16 -7.40 -3.92
N GLN A 241 1.73 -8.66 -3.80
CA GLN A 241 1.18 -9.19 -2.55
C GLN A 241 2.19 -9.16 -1.40
N ALA A 242 3.46 -9.47 -1.67
CA ALA A 242 4.52 -9.39 -0.65
C ALA A 242 4.75 -7.94 -0.19
N LEU A 243 4.76 -6.98 -1.11
CA LEU A 243 4.90 -5.55 -0.79
C LEU A 243 3.73 -5.02 0.03
N ILE A 244 2.49 -5.27 -0.39
CA ILE A 244 1.30 -4.81 0.35
C ILE A 244 1.26 -5.42 1.76
N ARG A 245 1.54 -6.73 1.87
CA ARG A 245 1.59 -7.43 3.18
C ARG A 245 2.66 -6.86 4.10
N SER A 246 3.77 -6.36 3.55
CA SER A 246 4.85 -5.73 4.31
C SER A 246 4.59 -4.25 4.62
N GLY A 247 3.42 -3.70 4.29
CA GLY A 247 3.07 -2.31 4.57
C GLY A 247 3.68 -1.29 3.59
N TRP A 248 3.95 -1.69 2.35
CA TRP A 248 4.27 -0.77 1.27
C TRP A 248 3.00 -0.23 0.65
N TYR A 249 3.00 1.05 0.34
CA TYR A 249 1.91 1.77 -0.31
C TYR A 249 2.21 1.97 -1.78
N GLU A 250 1.24 1.68 -2.64
CA GLU A 250 1.30 2.01 -4.06
C GLU A 250 1.23 3.52 -4.25
N THR A 251 1.97 4.06 -5.21
CA THR A 251 1.90 5.48 -5.52
C THR A 251 0.86 5.79 -6.59
N GLU A 252 0.25 6.97 -6.49
CA GLU A 252 -0.69 7.48 -7.49
C GLU A 252 -0.03 7.60 -8.86
N SER A 253 -0.80 7.32 -9.92
CA SER A 253 -0.38 7.52 -11.30
C SER A 253 -0.04 8.98 -11.59
N LEU A 254 1.05 9.22 -12.35
CA LEU A 254 1.46 10.56 -12.79
C LEU A 254 0.53 11.04 -13.92
N ASN A 255 -0.47 11.85 -13.57
CA ASN A 255 -1.32 12.56 -14.53
C ASN A 255 -1.23 14.09 -14.33
N LYS A 256 -1.86 14.88 -15.22
CA LYS A 256 -1.85 16.35 -15.12
C LYS A 256 -2.42 16.85 -13.80
N ASP A 257 -3.38 16.14 -13.22
CA ASP A 257 -4.01 16.50 -11.95
C ASP A 257 -3.07 16.17 -10.77
N SER A 258 -2.33 15.07 -10.83
CA SER A 258 -1.33 14.74 -9.81
C SER A 258 -0.14 15.70 -9.85
N LEU A 259 0.28 16.15 -11.03
CA LEU A 259 1.33 17.19 -11.18
C LEU A 259 0.88 18.53 -10.58
N SER A 260 -0.38 18.94 -10.82
CA SER A 260 -0.94 20.16 -10.21
C SER A 260 -1.08 20.03 -8.70
N LYS A 261 -1.47 18.86 -8.20
CA LYS A 261 -1.52 18.54 -6.76
C LYS A 261 -0.12 18.52 -6.15
N MET A 262 0.90 17.99 -6.82
CA MET A 262 2.29 18.06 -6.34
C MET A 262 2.73 19.50 -6.11
N ALA A 263 2.39 20.43 -7.04
CA ALA A 263 2.72 21.85 -6.90
C ALA A 263 1.96 22.54 -5.75
N THR A 264 0.74 22.08 -5.44
CA THR A 264 -0.10 22.63 -4.34
C THR A 264 0.13 21.91 -3.01
N THR A 265 0.42 20.61 -3.03
CA THR A 265 0.65 19.77 -1.84
C THR A 265 2.01 20.02 -1.21
N ALA A 266 2.97 20.53 -1.98
CA ALA A 266 4.22 21.08 -1.43
C ALA A 266 3.99 22.15 -0.35
N ALA A 267 2.84 22.85 -0.41
CA ALA A 267 2.42 23.83 0.61
C ALA A 267 1.73 23.19 1.83
N PHE A 268 1.26 21.94 1.72
CA PHE A 268 0.54 21.22 2.78
C PHE A 268 1.21 19.87 3.04
N MET A 269 2.47 19.87 3.49
CA MET A 269 3.29 18.70 3.82
C MET A 269 2.66 17.77 4.89
N LYS A 270 1.49 17.23 4.62
CA LYS A 270 0.88 16.16 5.41
C LYS A 270 0.94 14.84 4.64
N GLN A 271 1.84 13.96 5.13
CA GLN A 271 1.76 12.48 5.08
C GLN A 271 0.97 11.88 3.89
N ASP A 272 1.23 12.31 2.67
CA ASP A 272 0.62 11.61 1.55
C ASP A 272 1.42 10.33 1.26
N ARG A 273 0.93 9.21 1.82
CA ARG A 273 1.51 7.87 1.65
C ARG A 273 1.50 7.42 0.20
N TYR A 274 0.60 7.98 -0.58
CA TYR A 274 0.28 7.56 -1.94
C TYR A 274 0.73 8.55 -3.00
N ALA A 275 1.39 9.66 -2.61
CA ALA A 275 1.82 10.68 -3.56
C ALA A 275 2.67 10.10 -4.68
N SER A 276 2.45 10.57 -5.89
CA SER A 276 3.23 10.22 -7.08
C SER A 276 4.73 10.45 -6.85
N MET A 277 5.56 9.71 -7.54
CA MET A 277 7.02 9.82 -7.48
C MET A 277 7.58 10.42 -8.76
N ILE A 278 8.61 11.25 -8.62
CA ILE A 278 9.37 11.78 -9.77
C ILE A 278 9.88 10.60 -10.61
N PRO A 279 9.68 10.62 -11.94
CA PRO A 279 10.10 9.52 -12.79
C PRO A 279 11.61 9.45 -12.90
N PHE A 280 12.17 8.25 -12.75
CA PHE A 280 13.50 7.85 -13.17
C PHE A 280 13.37 6.93 -14.37
N TYR A 281 14.38 6.81 -15.17
CA TYR A 281 14.31 6.10 -16.45
C TYR A 281 15.26 4.91 -16.48
N LEU A 282 14.79 3.83 -17.10
CA LEU A 282 15.54 2.65 -17.45
C LEU A 282 14.87 2.02 -18.68
N TYR A 283 15.65 1.42 -19.57
CA TYR A 283 15.12 0.87 -20.83
C TYR A 283 14.32 1.90 -21.67
N GLY A 284 14.72 3.19 -21.63
CA GLY A 284 14.07 4.27 -22.38
C GLY A 284 12.69 4.69 -21.87
N ARG A 285 12.26 4.25 -20.65
CA ARG A 285 10.95 4.57 -20.09
C ARG A 285 11.01 4.84 -18.58
N PRO A 286 10.02 5.55 -18.04
CA PRO A 286 9.91 5.72 -16.59
C PRO A 286 9.65 4.38 -15.89
N GLN A 287 9.76 4.35 -14.56
CA GLN A 287 9.47 3.17 -13.77
C GLN A 287 8.06 2.62 -14.06
N ASP A 288 7.96 1.30 -14.19
CA ASP A 288 6.71 0.59 -14.45
C ASP A 288 5.82 0.50 -13.20
N ALA A 289 6.43 0.48 -12.02
CA ALA A 289 5.72 0.49 -10.74
C ALA A 289 6.53 1.26 -9.69
N ALA A 290 5.82 1.93 -8.79
CA ALA A 290 6.44 2.67 -7.70
C ALA A 290 5.68 2.43 -6.40
N PHE A 291 6.45 2.25 -5.33
CA PHE A 291 5.94 2.01 -3.99
C PHE A 291 6.67 2.89 -2.98
N ARG A 292 5.98 3.17 -1.89
CA ARG A 292 6.51 3.94 -0.77
C ARG A 292 6.22 3.25 0.54
N LYS A 293 7.18 3.28 1.45
CA LYS A 293 6.97 2.86 2.84
C LYS A 293 7.31 4.01 3.76
N ILE A 294 6.39 4.34 4.66
CA ILE A 294 6.58 5.38 5.67
C ILE A 294 6.94 4.68 6.98
N ARG A 295 8.01 5.13 7.62
CA ARG A 295 8.36 4.74 8.99
C ARG A 295 7.62 5.64 9.99
N GLN A 296 8.14 5.79 11.19
CA GLN A 296 7.47 6.52 12.27
C GLN A 296 7.23 8.01 11.99
N LYS A 297 8.09 8.64 11.16
CA LYS A 297 7.98 10.06 10.83
C LYS A 297 7.74 10.25 9.34
N ALA A 298 7.03 11.29 8.99
CA ALA A 298 6.67 11.61 7.60
C ALA A 298 7.87 11.90 6.69
N ASP A 299 9.00 12.27 7.27
CA ASP A 299 10.27 12.56 6.61
C ASP A 299 11.18 11.33 6.46
N GLU A 300 10.81 10.20 7.09
CA GLU A 300 11.51 8.93 6.94
C GLU A 300 10.75 8.01 5.98
N ARG A 301 11.00 8.16 4.69
CA ARG A 301 10.32 7.39 3.63
C ARG A 301 11.31 6.50 2.91
N ILE A 302 10.89 5.29 2.60
CA ILE A 302 11.60 4.40 1.69
C ILE A 302 10.87 4.44 0.35
N HIS A 303 11.60 4.67 -0.72
CA HIS A 303 11.12 4.74 -2.09
C HIS A 303 11.60 3.53 -2.86
N LEU A 304 10.69 2.87 -3.55
CA LEU A 304 10.97 1.74 -4.43
C LEU A 304 10.45 2.05 -5.83
N ARG A 305 11.33 1.97 -6.82
CA ARG A 305 10.99 2.02 -8.25
C ARG A 305 11.35 0.72 -8.89
N LEU A 306 10.50 0.21 -9.74
CA LEU A 306 10.64 -1.09 -10.40
C LEU A 306 10.42 -0.97 -11.90
N TRP A 307 11.27 -1.66 -12.65
CA TRP A 307 11.15 -1.86 -14.09
C TRP A 307 11.11 -3.35 -14.39
N LEU A 308 10.13 -3.77 -15.17
CA LEU A 308 10.15 -5.10 -15.76
C LEU A 308 11.28 -5.16 -16.79
N SER A 309 12.24 -6.04 -16.60
CA SER A 309 13.30 -6.24 -17.59
C SER A 309 12.86 -7.20 -18.70
N PRO A 310 13.58 -7.24 -19.84
CA PRO A 310 13.35 -8.25 -20.85
C PRO A 310 13.78 -9.65 -20.40
N MET A 311 14.43 -9.79 -19.25
CA MET A 311 14.93 -11.06 -18.74
C MET A 311 13.83 -11.91 -18.11
N ARG A 312 13.99 -13.23 -18.25
CA ARG A 312 13.20 -14.25 -17.56
C ARG A 312 14.17 -15.26 -16.94
N PHE A 313 13.83 -15.75 -15.75
CA PHE A 313 14.54 -16.86 -15.12
C PHE A 313 13.58 -18.00 -14.81
N ALA A 314 13.81 -19.17 -15.39
CA ALA A 314 12.91 -20.32 -15.29
C ALA A 314 11.43 -19.92 -15.54
N GLY A 315 11.21 -19.14 -16.59
CA GLY A 315 9.90 -18.61 -17.00
C GLY A 315 9.31 -17.53 -16.11
N LYS A 316 10.02 -17.08 -15.04
CA LYS A 316 9.57 -16.00 -14.15
C LYS A 316 10.16 -14.65 -14.59
N PRO A 317 9.38 -13.57 -14.54
CA PRO A 317 9.88 -12.22 -14.80
C PRO A 317 11.01 -11.81 -13.86
N VAL A 318 11.96 -11.05 -14.39
CA VAL A 318 13.02 -10.39 -13.64
C VAL A 318 12.73 -8.89 -13.62
N TRP A 319 12.65 -8.32 -12.41
CA TRP A 319 12.42 -6.90 -12.18
C TRP A 319 13.72 -6.26 -11.71
N VAL A 320 14.07 -5.14 -12.29
CA VAL A 320 15.19 -4.31 -11.82
C VAL A 320 14.63 -3.19 -10.97
N GLY A 321 15.26 -2.91 -9.86
CA GLY A 321 14.77 -1.94 -8.89
C GLY A 321 15.82 -0.94 -8.41
N GLN A 322 15.32 0.24 -8.09
CA GLN A 322 16.03 1.27 -7.33
C GLN A 322 15.29 1.44 -6.00
N ILE A 323 16.03 1.30 -4.90
CA ILE A 323 15.50 1.54 -3.57
C ILE A 323 16.41 2.51 -2.81
N SER A 324 15.80 3.52 -2.19
CA SER A 324 16.49 4.50 -1.36
C SER A 324 15.63 4.92 -0.18
N ARG A 325 16.23 5.49 0.85
CA ARG A 325 15.55 6.03 2.03
C ARG A 325 15.81 7.51 2.16
N ASP A 326 14.76 8.30 2.35
CA ASP A 326 14.85 9.69 2.74
C ASP A 326 15.04 9.80 4.24
N ILE A 327 15.96 10.67 4.68
CA ILE A 327 16.26 10.88 6.10
C ILE A 327 15.98 12.31 6.56
N LYS A 328 15.75 13.24 5.63
CA LYS A 328 15.51 14.64 5.95
C LYS A 328 14.79 15.36 4.83
N VAL A 329 13.84 16.21 5.20
CA VAL A 329 13.21 17.18 4.31
C VAL A 329 14.11 18.40 4.19
N ARG A 330 14.39 18.86 2.99
CA ARG A 330 15.11 20.13 2.73
C ARG A 330 14.15 21.31 2.80
N PHE A 331 14.72 22.53 2.97
CA PHE A 331 13.94 23.77 3.04
C PHE A 331 13.16 24.11 1.76
N LEU A 332 13.53 23.54 0.62
CA LEU A 332 12.80 23.74 -0.63
C LEU A 332 11.75 22.63 -0.78
N PRO A 333 10.53 22.96 -1.27
CA PRO A 333 9.50 21.97 -1.53
C PRO A 333 10.04 20.83 -2.41
N ASP A 334 9.65 19.59 -2.11
CA ASP A 334 9.97 18.37 -2.86
C ASP A 334 11.43 17.93 -2.92
N THR A 335 12.32 18.51 -2.11
CA THR A 335 13.70 18.04 -2.01
C THR A 335 13.93 17.31 -0.69
N TYR A 336 14.23 16.03 -0.80
CA TYR A 336 14.62 15.17 0.32
C TYR A 336 16.11 14.88 0.23
N GLN A 337 16.74 14.66 1.37
CA GLN A 337 18.08 14.14 1.45
C GLN A 337 18.00 12.63 1.63
N ILE A 338 18.62 11.88 0.73
CA ILE A 338 18.68 10.44 0.87
C ILE A 338 19.69 10.04 1.95
N GLU A 339 19.50 8.85 2.52
CA GLU A 339 20.50 8.21 3.35
C GLU A 339 21.76 7.93 2.52
N PRO A 340 22.93 8.45 2.91
CA PRO A 340 24.14 8.26 2.12
C PRO A 340 24.57 6.80 1.94
N LEU A 341 24.34 5.94 2.94
CA LEU A 341 24.56 4.49 2.81
C LEU A 341 23.32 3.86 2.19
N VAL A 342 23.27 3.85 0.84
CA VAL A 342 22.10 3.36 0.09
C VAL A 342 21.82 1.86 0.29
N ASP A 343 22.80 1.11 0.78
CA ASP A 343 22.69 -0.33 1.02
C ASP A 343 21.74 -0.67 2.16
N GLU A 344 21.54 0.25 3.11
CA GLU A 344 20.57 0.04 4.20
C GLU A 344 19.14 -0.09 3.68
N ALA A 345 18.76 0.65 2.65
CA ALA A 345 17.41 0.56 2.07
C ALA A 345 17.14 -0.84 1.48
N ARG A 346 18.13 -1.47 0.82
CA ARG A 346 17.94 -2.84 0.30
C ARG A 346 17.89 -3.89 1.42
N THR A 347 18.57 -3.65 2.55
CA THR A 347 18.49 -4.49 3.75
C THR A 347 17.08 -4.45 4.34
N TYR A 348 16.43 -3.29 4.39
CA TYR A 348 15.02 -3.18 4.76
C TYR A 348 14.11 -3.95 3.82
N MET A 349 14.37 -3.90 2.50
CA MET A 349 13.59 -4.67 1.52
C MET A 349 13.71 -6.17 1.77
N LEU A 350 14.91 -6.69 2.00
CA LEU A 350 15.13 -8.08 2.34
C LEU A 350 14.32 -8.50 3.57
N GLN A 351 14.40 -7.71 4.64
CA GLN A 351 13.66 -7.94 5.88
C GLN A 351 12.15 -7.94 5.62
N ASP A 352 11.63 -6.95 4.92
CA ASP A 352 10.20 -6.80 4.65
C ASP A 352 9.62 -7.99 3.88
N ILE A 353 10.28 -8.42 2.80
CA ILE A 353 9.81 -9.55 2.00
C ILE A 353 9.94 -10.88 2.78
N TRP A 354 10.96 -10.99 3.61
CA TRP A 354 11.15 -12.16 4.47
C TRP A 354 10.03 -12.25 5.51
N TYR A 355 9.80 -11.20 6.28
CA TYR A 355 8.74 -11.17 7.31
C TYR A 355 7.32 -11.26 6.71
N ALA A 356 7.12 -10.82 5.48
CA ALA A 356 5.88 -11.03 4.74
C ALA A 356 5.69 -12.48 4.26
N GLN A 357 6.66 -13.40 4.58
CA GLN A 357 6.65 -14.79 4.10
C GLN A 357 6.61 -14.92 2.57
N GLY A 358 7.04 -13.87 1.87
CA GLY A 358 7.07 -13.81 0.41
C GLY A 358 8.43 -14.20 -0.20
N LEU A 359 9.47 -14.44 0.62
CA LEU A 359 10.83 -14.71 0.18
C LEU A 359 11.09 -16.20 0.06
N VAL A 360 11.60 -16.63 -1.11
CA VAL A 360 12.03 -18.02 -1.35
C VAL A 360 13.53 -18.16 -1.14
N LYS A 361 14.28 -17.25 -1.75
CA LYS A 361 15.74 -17.20 -1.64
C LYS A 361 16.26 -15.82 -1.98
N PHE A 362 17.49 -15.54 -1.58
CA PHE A 362 18.17 -14.29 -1.90
C PHE A 362 19.67 -14.50 -2.10
N GLY A 363 20.31 -13.53 -2.70
CA GLY A 363 21.76 -13.47 -2.89
C GLY A 363 22.18 -12.08 -3.31
N TYR A 364 23.48 -11.89 -3.49
CA TYR A 364 24.04 -10.61 -3.91
C TYR A 364 24.91 -10.79 -5.15
N VAL A 365 24.81 -9.83 -6.09
CA VAL A 365 25.66 -9.79 -7.29
C VAL A 365 26.32 -8.43 -7.43
N LYS A 366 27.48 -8.38 -8.02
CA LYS A 366 28.16 -7.12 -8.39
C LYS A 366 27.37 -6.36 -9.47
N GLY A 367 27.82 -5.16 -9.83
CA GLY A 367 27.33 -4.43 -11.00
C GLY A 367 26.82 -3.01 -10.71
N VAL A 368 26.66 -2.62 -9.43
CA VAL A 368 26.37 -1.22 -9.07
C VAL A 368 27.66 -0.38 -9.12
N GLY A 369 28.80 -0.98 -8.83
CA GLY A 369 30.07 -0.27 -8.66
C GLY A 369 30.19 0.34 -7.26
N ALA A 370 31.23 -0.07 -6.53
CA ALA A 370 31.49 0.43 -5.18
C ALA A 370 31.79 1.91 -5.16
N ALA A 371 31.40 2.58 -4.08
CA ALA A 371 31.72 3.97 -3.79
C ALA A 371 32.02 4.10 -2.30
N SER A 372 33.22 4.64 -1.98
CA SER A 372 33.66 4.76 -0.59
C SER A 372 33.06 6.03 0.07
N ILE A 373 33.17 6.09 1.39
CA ILE A 373 32.78 7.30 2.17
C ILE A 373 33.64 8.51 1.79
N THR A 374 34.89 8.28 1.43
CA THR A 374 35.85 9.35 1.04
C THR A 374 35.71 9.78 -0.40
N GLU A 375 35.17 8.89 -1.26
CA GLU A 375 34.91 9.16 -2.68
C GLU A 375 33.48 8.79 -3.04
N PRO A 376 32.47 9.53 -2.53
CA PRO A 376 31.08 9.22 -2.78
C PRO A 376 30.67 9.53 -4.21
N ARG A 377 29.75 8.76 -4.76
CA ARG A 377 29.03 9.08 -5.99
C ARG A 377 27.88 10.04 -5.69
N LYS A 378 27.22 10.56 -6.70
CA LYS A 378 26.10 11.51 -6.54
C LYS A 378 24.85 11.01 -7.20
N THR A 379 23.71 11.26 -6.55
CA THR A 379 22.37 11.07 -7.11
C THR A 379 22.01 12.18 -8.11
N PHE A 380 20.80 12.08 -8.73
CA PHE A 380 20.24 13.16 -9.55
C PHE A 380 20.15 14.50 -8.80
N ASN A 381 19.87 14.47 -7.51
CA ASN A 381 19.77 15.67 -6.66
C ASN A 381 21.12 16.16 -6.11
N ASN A 382 22.23 15.63 -6.63
CA ASN A 382 23.59 15.88 -6.14
C ASN A 382 23.82 15.43 -4.67
N ASP A 383 23.01 14.57 -4.12
CA ASP A 383 23.26 13.98 -2.82
C ASP A 383 24.39 12.98 -2.89
N PRO A 384 25.38 13.08 -2.00
CA PRO A 384 26.46 12.10 -1.97
C PRO A 384 25.93 10.77 -1.45
N TYR A 385 26.33 9.66 -2.09
CA TYR A 385 26.06 8.31 -1.60
C TYR A 385 27.29 7.40 -1.74
N PHE A 386 27.33 6.42 -0.89
CA PHE A 386 28.31 5.34 -0.91
C PHE A 386 27.62 3.98 -0.83
N THR A 387 28.27 2.96 -1.37
CA THR A 387 27.73 1.61 -1.51
C THR A 387 28.86 0.59 -1.61
N ASP A 388 28.58 -0.64 -1.16
CA ASP A 388 29.46 -1.79 -1.38
C ASP A 388 29.52 -2.28 -2.85
N GLY A 389 28.65 -1.74 -3.70
CA GLY A 389 28.63 -2.04 -5.15
C GLY A 389 27.80 -3.27 -5.55
N TYR A 390 27.08 -3.89 -4.63
CA TYR A 390 26.27 -5.08 -4.91
C TYR A 390 24.78 -4.73 -5.11
N ARG A 391 24.10 -5.58 -5.89
CA ARG A 391 22.62 -5.66 -5.97
C ARG A 391 22.14 -6.79 -5.09
N LEU A 392 21.09 -6.55 -4.33
CA LEU A 392 20.32 -7.59 -3.67
C LEU A 392 19.40 -8.25 -4.71
N VAL A 393 19.41 -9.57 -4.78
CA VAL A 393 18.56 -10.37 -5.67
C VAL A 393 17.61 -11.21 -4.82
N LEU A 394 16.30 -11.05 -5.04
CA LEU A 394 15.23 -11.70 -4.28
C LEU A 394 14.39 -12.59 -5.20
N TRP A 395 14.07 -13.81 -4.77
CA TRP A 395 13.05 -14.66 -5.39
C TRP A 395 11.78 -14.63 -4.56
N VAL A 396 10.68 -14.23 -5.18
CA VAL A 396 9.40 -14.05 -4.47
C VAL A 396 8.37 -15.10 -4.83
N SER A 397 7.51 -15.43 -3.84
CA SER A 397 6.43 -16.39 -3.94
C SER A 397 5.09 -15.76 -3.54
N SER A 398 4.00 -16.20 -4.19
CA SER A 398 2.64 -15.88 -3.76
C SER A 398 2.11 -16.83 -2.67
N LYS A 399 2.81 -17.95 -2.44
CA LYS A 399 2.53 -18.86 -1.33
C LYS A 399 3.44 -18.50 -0.16
N PRO A 400 2.93 -18.55 1.08
CA PRO A 400 3.76 -18.32 2.25
C PRO A 400 4.96 -19.28 2.30
N VAL A 401 6.14 -18.75 2.65
CA VAL A 401 7.38 -19.47 2.83
C VAL A 401 7.80 -19.32 4.28
N SER A 402 8.10 -20.43 4.95
CA SER A 402 8.59 -20.40 6.33
C SER A 402 9.93 -19.66 6.42
N PHE A 403 10.19 -18.99 7.52
CA PHE A 403 11.47 -18.31 7.75
C PHE A 403 12.68 -19.24 7.64
N SER A 404 12.53 -20.49 8.09
CA SER A 404 13.57 -21.53 8.04
C SER A 404 13.84 -22.05 6.65
N ASP A 405 12.91 -21.87 5.72
CA ASP A 405 12.96 -22.44 4.37
C ASP A 405 13.54 -21.45 3.34
N VAL A 406 13.91 -20.26 3.79
CA VAL A 406 14.52 -19.23 2.93
C VAL A 406 15.99 -19.59 2.70
N GLU A 407 16.35 -19.75 1.43
CA GLU A 407 17.73 -20.07 1.01
C GLU A 407 18.54 -18.78 0.86
N ASN A 408 19.71 -18.73 1.49
CA ASN A 408 20.74 -17.73 1.20
C ASN A 408 21.75 -18.32 0.20
N LEU A 409 21.77 -17.76 -1.01
CA LEU A 409 22.67 -18.23 -2.07
C LEU A 409 24.12 -17.91 -1.72
N ASN A 410 25.00 -18.90 -1.94
CA ASN A 410 26.43 -18.72 -1.76
C ASN A 410 27.06 -17.97 -2.96
N TRP A 411 26.53 -16.76 -3.19
CA TRP A 411 27.05 -15.83 -4.17
C TRP A 411 28.03 -14.86 -3.50
N GLU A 412 28.00 -13.59 -3.88
CA GLU A 412 28.82 -12.58 -3.23
C GLU A 412 28.35 -12.32 -1.79
N GLN A 413 29.30 -11.97 -0.93
CA GLN A 413 29.01 -11.53 0.44
C GLN A 413 29.27 -10.04 0.55
N PRO A 414 28.23 -9.21 0.80
CA PRO A 414 28.40 -7.78 1.00
C PRO A 414 29.37 -7.51 2.14
N LYS A 415 30.32 -6.64 1.92
CA LYS A 415 31.25 -6.18 2.94
C LYS A 415 30.75 -4.86 3.50
N LYS A 416 31.05 -4.61 4.76
CA LYS A 416 30.78 -3.29 5.35
C LYS A 416 31.59 -2.24 4.59
N THR A 417 30.91 -1.22 4.08
CA THR A 417 31.56 -0.08 3.42
C THR A 417 32.47 0.62 4.43
N THR A 418 33.75 0.65 4.14
CA THR A 418 34.77 1.28 4.99
C THR A 418 35.31 2.53 4.34
N LYS A 419 36.22 3.25 5.04
CA LYS A 419 36.88 4.43 4.49
C LYS A 419 37.73 4.14 3.24
N ASP A 420 38.20 2.92 3.10
CA ASP A 420 39.21 2.51 2.12
C ASP A 420 38.68 1.54 1.04
N ASN A 421 37.35 1.30 1.00
CA ASN A 421 36.72 0.44 -0.03
C ASN A 421 35.61 1.20 -0.75
#